data_f6c00cbf118d74de8d45be6fbac1111b
#
_entry.id   f6c00cbf118d74de8d45be6fbac1111b
#
_cell.length_a   1.000
_cell.length_b   1.000
_cell.length_c   1.000
_cell.angle_alpha   90.00
_cell.angle_beta   90.00
_cell.angle_gamma   90.00
#
_symmetry.space_group_name_H-M   'P 1'
#
loop_
_entity.id
_entity.type
_entity.pdbx_description
1 polymer ?
#
loop_
_entity_poly.entity_id
_entity_poly.type
_entity_poly.pdbx_seq_one_letter_code
_entity_poly.pdbx_strand_id
1 'polypeptide(L)'
;MHTTHIQLPFADHTLHIVEFDPDTFHEHDLLWLPHHTQLHFSGRKRKAEHLAGRIAAVHALREFGHKTVPGIGVQRQPLWPQDLFGSISHSATTALAVVSTHPIGLDIEAIFTPQTAVELADSIIDNHEHQILQHTCLPFALALTLVFSAKESLYKAFSNQASGLPGFTSAKITALTTQQLTLQIMPSFSANLGNQEVHVHWFQRDKNIVTLFPSSPSGS
;
A
#
# COMPACT_ATOMS: atom_id res chain seq x y z
N MET A 1 6.36 -21.69 7.47
CA MET A 1 5.93 -20.43 8.15
C MET A 1 4.47 -20.52 8.56
N HIS A 2 4.16 -20.26 9.81
CA HIS A 2 2.76 -20.23 10.29
C HIS A 2 2.10 -18.95 9.83
N THR A 3 0.87 -19.07 9.31
CA THR A 3 0.08 -17.94 8.81
C THR A 3 -1.40 -18.12 9.19
N THR A 4 -2.07 -16.99 9.41
CA THR A 4 -3.53 -16.93 9.59
C THR A 4 -4.09 -15.94 8.57
N HIS A 5 -5.16 -16.30 7.87
CA HIS A 5 -5.80 -15.47 6.86
C HIS A 5 -7.13 -14.93 7.36
N ILE A 6 -7.37 -13.64 7.14
CA ILE A 6 -8.59 -12.91 7.49
C ILE A 6 -9.06 -12.11 6.28
N GLN A 7 -10.36 -12.05 6.05
CA GLN A 7 -10.99 -11.14 5.08
C GLN A 7 -11.62 -9.96 5.81
N LEU A 8 -11.39 -8.76 5.29
CA LEU A 8 -11.95 -7.53 5.84
C LEU A 8 -12.59 -6.70 4.72
N PRO A 9 -13.93 -6.56 4.70
CA PRO A 9 -14.60 -5.61 3.82
C PRO A 9 -14.21 -4.17 4.17
N PHE A 10 -13.75 -3.40 3.19
CA PHE A 10 -13.37 -2.00 3.37
C PHE A 10 -13.47 -1.21 2.07
N ALA A 11 -14.18 -0.07 2.09
CA ALA A 11 -14.34 0.83 0.94
C ALA A 11 -14.72 0.08 -0.35
N ASP A 12 -15.77 -0.74 -0.28
CA ASP A 12 -16.32 -1.58 -1.36
C ASP A 12 -15.35 -2.65 -1.94
N HIS A 13 -14.28 -2.96 -1.23
CA HIS A 13 -13.31 -3.99 -1.58
C HIS A 13 -13.13 -4.99 -0.43
N THR A 14 -12.59 -6.16 -0.74
CA THR A 14 -12.16 -7.14 0.27
C THR A 14 -10.66 -7.06 0.45
N LEU A 15 -10.20 -6.68 1.62
CA LEU A 15 -8.79 -6.78 2.00
C LEU A 15 -8.49 -8.20 2.50
N HIS A 16 -7.48 -8.83 1.95
CA HIS A 16 -6.98 -10.12 2.41
C HIS A 16 -5.76 -9.88 3.29
N ILE A 17 -5.90 -10.21 4.57
CA ILE A 17 -4.90 -9.98 5.61
C ILE A 17 -4.29 -11.33 5.98
N VAL A 18 -2.97 -11.41 5.96
CA VAL A 18 -2.21 -12.56 6.44
C VAL A 18 -1.35 -12.13 7.60
N GLU A 19 -1.69 -12.62 8.78
CA GLU A 19 -0.81 -12.56 9.93
C GLU A 19 0.18 -13.71 9.84
N PHE A 20 1.47 -13.46 10.07
CA PHE A 20 2.51 -14.47 9.95
C PHE A 20 3.50 -14.39 11.10
N ASP A 21 4.05 -15.55 11.46
CA ASP A 21 5.11 -15.66 12.46
C ASP A 21 6.45 -15.86 11.75
N PRO A 22 7.31 -14.83 11.68
CA PRO A 22 8.60 -14.90 11.00
C PRO A 22 9.59 -15.87 11.68
N ASP A 23 9.41 -16.19 12.96
CA ASP A 23 10.27 -17.11 13.68
C ASP A 23 10.05 -18.57 13.22
N THR A 24 8.88 -18.85 12.67
CA THR A 24 8.52 -20.16 12.10
C THR A 24 8.85 -20.29 10.61
N PHE A 25 9.43 -19.24 9.99
CA PHE A 25 9.84 -19.28 8.59
C PHE A 25 11.04 -20.19 8.39
N HIS A 26 11.00 -21.02 7.36
CA HIS A 26 12.12 -21.85 6.88
C HIS A 26 12.37 -21.61 5.38
N GLU A 27 13.59 -21.75 4.93
CA GLU A 27 13.96 -21.54 3.52
C GLU A 27 13.14 -22.39 2.54
N HIS A 28 12.75 -23.62 2.92
CA HIS A 28 11.92 -24.47 2.09
C HIS A 28 10.49 -23.94 1.89
N ASP A 29 9.98 -23.03 2.75
CA ASP A 29 8.68 -22.39 2.57
C ASP A 29 8.64 -21.57 1.28
N LEU A 30 9.79 -21.07 0.80
CA LEU A 30 9.88 -20.33 -0.45
C LEU A 30 9.59 -21.18 -1.68
N LEU A 31 9.73 -22.51 -1.60
CA LEU A 31 9.44 -23.41 -2.72
C LEU A 31 7.99 -23.35 -3.20
N TRP A 32 7.10 -22.80 -2.35
CA TRP A 32 5.73 -22.48 -2.73
C TRP A 32 5.64 -21.37 -3.80
N LEU A 33 6.66 -20.48 -3.89
CA LEU A 33 6.73 -19.40 -4.86
C LEU A 33 7.33 -19.87 -6.18
N PRO A 34 6.67 -19.68 -7.34
CA PRO A 34 7.25 -20.00 -8.64
C PRO A 34 8.56 -19.26 -8.93
N HIS A 35 8.75 -18.09 -8.31
CA HIS A 35 9.91 -17.22 -8.49
C HIS A 35 10.88 -17.23 -7.29
N HIS A 36 10.88 -18.30 -6.48
CA HIS A 36 11.69 -18.40 -5.26
C HIS A 36 13.20 -18.14 -5.50
N THR A 37 13.72 -18.50 -6.65
CA THR A 37 15.14 -18.30 -6.99
C THR A 37 15.52 -16.81 -7.03
N GLN A 38 14.59 -15.92 -7.36
CA GLN A 38 14.82 -14.47 -7.38
C GLN A 38 15.00 -13.86 -5.97
N LEU A 39 14.63 -14.62 -4.93
CA LEU A 39 14.77 -14.20 -3.53
C LEU A 39 16.04 -14.75 -2.86
N HIS A 40 16.86 -15.51 -3.56
CA HIS A 40 18.00 -16.23 -2.98
C HIS A 40 18.91 -15.33 -2.13
N PHE A 41 19.20 -14.13 -2.60
CA PHE A 41 20.08 -13.18 -1.91
C PHE A 41 19.33 -12.23 -0.93
N SER A 42 18.02 -12.37 -0.76
CA SER A 42 17.27 -11.56 0.19
C SER A 42 17.48 -12.07 1.62
N GLY A 43 17.45 -11.16 2.59
CA GLY A 43 17.49 -11.52 4.02
C GLY A 43 16.24 -12.28 4.46
N ARG A 44 16.35 -13.06 5.54
CA ARG A 44 15.30 -13.90 6.11
C ARG A 44 13.97 -13.14 6.32
N LYS A 45 14.03 -11.96 6.95
CA LYS A 45 12.85 -11.10 7.19
C LYS A 45 12.14 -10.79 5.88
N ARG A 46 12.86 -10.30 4.87
CA ARG A 46 12.30 -9.94 3.57
C ARG A 46 11.69 -11.14 2.83
N LYS A 47 12.28 -12.33 2.97
CA LYS A 47 11.74 -13.56 2.41
C LYS A 47 10.39 -13.92 3.03
N ALA A 48 10.28 -13.85 4.37
CA ALA A 48 9.05 -14.11 5.09
C ALA A 48 7.94 -13.10 4.75
N GLU A 49 8.26 -11.80 4.72
CA GLU A 49 7.35 -10.73 4.32
C GLU A 49 6.85 -10.91 2.87
N HIS A 50 7.76 -11.24 1.96
CA HIS A 50 7.41 -11.47 0.56
C HIS A 50 6.48 -12.68 0.41
N LEU A 51 6.78 -13.79 1.10
CA LEU A 51 5.93 -14.98 1.09
C LEU A 51 4.53 -14.66 1.62
N ALA A 52 4.43 -13.99 2.79
CA ALA A 52 3.16 -13.62 3.39
C ALA A 52 2.33 -12.70 2.45
N GLY A 53 2.97 -11.72 1.82
CA GLY A 53 2.31 -10.85 0.85
C GLY A 53 1.78 -11.60 -0.37
N ARG A 54 2.52 -12.61 -0.87
CA ARG A 54 2.07 -13.45 -1.99
C ARG A 54 0.94 -14.40 -1.59
N ILE A 55 0.93 -14.90 -0.36
CA ILE A 55 -0.19 -15.69 0.18
C ILE A 55 -1.45 -14.82 0.22
N ALA A 56 -1.37 -13.60 0.75
CA ALA A 56 -2.49 -12.66 0.75
C ALA A 56 -3.00 -12.37 -0.67
N ALA A 57 -2.09 -12.14 -1.63
CA ALA A 57 -2.43 -11.88 -3.02
C ALA A 57 -3.12 -13.05 -3.71
N VAL A 58 -2.73 -14.30 -3.41
CA VAL A 58 -3.40 -15.51 -3.94
C VAL A 58 -4.83 -15.61 -3.40
N HIS A 59 -5.05 -15.30 -2.14
CA HIS A 59 -6.41 -15.23 -1.59
C HIS A 59 -7.25 -14.17 -2.31
N ALA A 60 -6.71 -12.97 -2.53
CA ALA A 60 -7.42 -11.90 -3.26
C ALA A 60 -7.72 -12.29 -4.71
N LEU A 61 -6.78 -12.91 -5.41
CA LEU A 61 -6.95 -13.37 -6.80
C LEU A 61 -8.01 -14.47 -6.96
N ARG A 62 -8.21 -15.29 -5.94
CA ARG A 62 -9.26 -16.34 -5.96
C ARG A 62 -10.67 -15.77 -6.07
N GLU A 63 -10.93 -14.57 -5.55
CA GLU A 63 -12.22 -13.88 -5.71
C GLU A 63 -12.52 -13.58 -7.19
N PHE A 64 -11.49 -13.46 -8.02
CA PHE A 64 -11.58 -13.24 -9.46
C PHE A 64 -11.36 -14.52 -10.28
N GLY A 65 -11.40 -15.70 -9.64
CA GLY A 65 -11.25 -17.00 -10.31
C GLY A 65 -9.81 -17.40 -10.67
N HIS A 66 -8.81 -16.62 -10.25
CA HIS A 66 -7.39 -16.91 -10.51
C HIS A 66 -6.73 -17.70 -9.36
N LYS A 67 -5.81 -18.60 -9.72
CA LYS A 67 -5.03 -19.42 -8.77
C LYS A 67 -3.51 -19.15 -8.90
N THR A 68 -3.14 -18.12 -9.60
CA THR A 68 -1.74 -17.78 -9.87
C THR A 68 -1.12 -17.01 -8.71
N VAL A 69 0.20 -17.15 -8.56
CA VAL A 69 0.99 -16.33 -7.63
C VAL A 69 1.57 -15.16 -8.42
N PRO A 70 1.33 -13.90 -8.03
CA PRO A 70 1.92 -12.76 -8.71
C PRO A 70 3.44 -12.84 -8.71
N GLY A 71 4.04 -12.70 -9.89
CA GLY A 71 5.49 -12.65 -10.06
C GLY A 71 6.10 -11.33 -9.58
N ILE A 72 7.38 -11.12 -9.92
CA ILE A 72 8.14 -9.90 -9.61
C ILE A 72 8.48 -9.22 -10.94
N GLY A 73 8.04 -7.97 -11.10
CA GLY A 73 8.36 -7.14 -12.24
C GLY A 73 9.75 -6.50 -12.12
N VAL A 74 10.16 -5.80 -13.18
CA VAL A 74 11.49 -5.16 -13.30
C VAL A 74 11.73 -4.13 -12.18
N GLN A 75 10.69 -3.42 -11.76
CA GLN A 75 10.74 -2.45 -10.65
C GLN A 75 10.33 -3.08 -9.31
N ARG A 76 10.37 -4.40 -9.21
CA ARG A 76 9.95 -5.19 -8.04
C ARG A 76 8.46 -5.12 -7.71
N GLN A 77 7.65 -4.53 -8.57
CA GLN A 77 6.20 -4.55 -8.44
C GLN A 77 5.65 -5.97 -8.65
N PRO A 78 4.51 -6.31 -8.01
CA PRO A 78 3.82 -7.55 -8.31
C PRO A 78 3.24 -7.52 -9.73
N LEU A 79 3.33 -8.66 -10.44
CA LEU A 79 2.75 -8.84 -11.77
C LEU A 79 1.37 -9.50 -11.63
N TRP A 80 0.34 -8.76 -12.00
CA TRP A 80 -1.04 -9.21 -11.93
C TRP A 80 -1.50 -9.86 -13.24
N PRO A 81 -2.50 -10.76 -13.21
CA PRO A 81 -3.16 -11.25 -14.41
C PRO A 81 -3.69 -10.10 -15.29
N GLN A 82 -3.85 -10.39 -16.57
CA GLN A 82 -4.44 -9.41 -17.50
C GLN A 82 -5.81 -8.93 -17.00
N ASP A 83 -6.10 -7.64 -17.19
CA ASP A 83 -7.34 -6.96 -16.79
C ASP A 83 -7.60 -6.91 -15.28
N LEU A 84 -6.61 -7.29 -14.48
CA LEU A 84 -6.63 -7.13 -13.02
C LEU A 84 -5.52 -6.20 -12.53
N PHE A 85 -5.87 -5.45 -11.53
CA PHE A 85 -4.99 -4.61 -10.76
C PHE A 85 -4.94 -5.12 -9.32
N GLY A 86 -3.86 -4.87 -8.63
CA GLY A 86 -3.78 -5.25 -7.25
C GLY A 86 -2.65 -4.53 -6.53
N SER A 87 -2.66 -4.64 -5.23
CA SER A 87 -1.64 -4.04 -4.37
C SER A 87 -1.36 -4.95 -3.20
N ILE A 88 -0.09 -4.97 -2.80
CA ILE A 88 0.40 -5.73 -1.65
C ILE A 88 1.17 -4.75 -0.75
N SER A 89 0.96 -4.85 0.55
CA SER A 89 1.76 -4.14 1.54
C SER A 89 1.98 -5.02 2.76
N HIS A 90 3.00 -4.72 3.54
CA HIS A 90 3.29 -5.43 4.79
C HIS A 90 3.93 -4.51 5.82
N SER A 91 3.65 -4.77 7.08
CA SER A 91 4.27 -4.10 8.22
C SER A 91 4.41 -5.10 9.36
N ALA A 92 5.59 -5.18 9.97
CA ALA A 92 5.90 -6.13 11.04
C ALA A 92 5.55 -7.58 10.66
N THR A 93 4.49 -8.14 11.25
CA THR A 93 4.01 -9.52 11.09
C THR A 93 2.69 -9.61 10.32
N THR A 94 2.29 -8.54 9.65
CA THR A 94 1.05 -8.43 8.90
C THR A 94 1.33 -8.13 7.44
N ALA A 95 0.75 -8.90 6.53
CA ALA A 95 0.74 -8.62 5.10
C ALA A 95 -0.70 -8.48 4.60
N LEU A 96 -0.92 -7.54 3.69
CA LEU A 96 -2.23 -7.30 3.10
C LEU A 96 -2.15 -7.34 1.58
N ALA A 97 -3.24 -7.77 0.96
CA ALA A 97 -3.43 -7.66 -0.48
C ALA A 97 -4.88 -7.32 -0.83
N VAL A 98 -5.04 -6.66 -1.96
CA VAL A 98 -6.31 -6.35 -2.58
C VAL A 98 -6.18 -6.51 -4.09
N VAL A 99 -7.26 -6.94 -4.76
CA VAL A 99 -7.33 -7.05 -6.22
C VAL A 99 -8.61 -6.37 -6.70
N SER A 100 -8.56 -5.76 -7.87
CA SER A 100 -9.67 -5.03 -8.49
C SER A 100 -9.56 -5.10 -10.01
N THR A 101 -10.65 -4.79 -10.71
CA THR A 101 -10.68 -4.56 -12.16
C THR A 101 -10.27 -3.13 -12.55
N HIS A 102 -10.00 -2.27 -11.57
CA HIS A 102 -9.54 -0.89 -11.77
C HIS A 102 -8.27 -0.64 -10.95
N PRO A 103 -7.45 0.37 -11.29
CA PRO A 103 -6.26 0.70 -10.52
C PRO A 103 -6.57 0.83 -9.03
N ILE A 104 -5.79 0.18 -8.21
CA ILE A 104 -5.98 0.12 -6.76
C ILE A 104 -4.63 0.12 -6.05
N GLY A 105 -4.54 0.84 -4.94
CA GLY A 105 -3.33 0.89 -4.12
C GLY A 105 -3.64 0.72 -2.65
N LEU A 106 -2.83 -0.08 -1.99
CA LEU A 106 -2.97 -0.44 -0.58
C LEU A 106 -1.64 -0.23 0.12
N ASP A 107 -1.69 0.35 1.30
CA ASP A 107 -0.52 0.47 2.15
C ASP A 107 -0.85 0.21 3.62
N ILE A 108 0.12 -0.32 4.37
CA ILE A 108 0.06 -0.50 5.82
C ILE A 108 1.36 0.02 6.43
N GLU A 109 1.24 0.91 7.41
CA GLU A 109 2.38 1.51 8.09
C GLU A 109 2.20 1.49 9.61
N ALA A 110 3.28 1.24 10.32
CA ALA A 110 3.33 1.50 11.76
C ALA A 110 3.25 3.01 12.00
N ILE A 111 2.41 3.42 12.96
CA ILE A 111 2.29 4.84 13.32
C ILE A 111 3.67 5.35 13.76
N PHE A 112 4.13 6.43 13.13
CA PHE A 112 5.42 7.04 13.45
C PHE A 112 5.48 7.43 14.92
N THR A 113 6.67 7.30 15.50
CA THR A 113 6.93 7.95 16.81
C THR A 113 6.92 9.47 16.62
N PRO A 114 6.66 10.26 17.67
CA PRO A 114 6.75 11.73 17.58
C PRO A 114 8.10 12.20 17.04
N GLN A 115 9.19 11.56 17.42
CA GLN A 115 10.53 11.87 16.93
C GLN A 115 10.66 11.57 15.44
N THR A 116 10.28 10.38 14.98
CA THR A 116 10.32 9.99 13.57
C THR A 116 9.48 10.94 12.71
N ALA A 117 8.30 11.36 13.21
CA ALA A 117 7.45 12.29 12.49
C ALA A 117 8.13 13.65 12.29
N VAL A 118 8.82 14.19 13.29
CA VAL A 118 9.57 15.44 13.15
C VAL A 118 10.72 15.30 12.14
N GLU A 119 11.45 14.18 12.18
CA GLU A 119 12.60 13.93 11.30
C GLU A 119 12.18 13.76 9.83
N LEU A 120 11.00 13.18 9.56
CA LEU A 120 10.54 12.87 8.21
C LEU A 120 9.62 13.92 7.60
N ALA A 121 9.06 14.85 8.38
CA ALA A 121 8.04 15.79 7.95
C ALA A 121 8.43 16.52 6.65
N ASP A 122 9.59 17.15 6.63
CA ASP A 122 10.04 17.98 5.48
C ASP A 122 10.28 17.16 4.19
N SER A 123 10.44 15.84 4.31
CA SER A 123 10.58 14.95 3.15
C SER A 123 9.23 14.46 2.60
N ILE A 124 8.16 14.51 3.40
CA ILE A 124 6.84 13.98 3.06
C ILE A 124 5.86 15.08 2.69
N ILE A 125 5.88 16.22 3.39
CA ILE A 125 4.92 17.31 3.27
C ILE A 125 5.61 18.66 3.09
N ASP A 126 4.94 19.58 2.42
CA ASP A 126 5.34 20.97 2.35
C ASP A 126 4.67 21.82 3.46
N ASN A 127 4.99 23.12 3.49
CA ASN A 127 4.45 24.05 4.49
C ASN A 127 2.92 24.16 4.45
N HIS A 128 2.31 24.08 3.27
CA HIS A 128 0.85 24.15 3.13
C HIS A 128 0.20 22.87 3.67
N GLU A 129 0.73 21.72 3.31
CA GLU A 129 0.28 20.44 3.84
C GLU A 129 0.44 20.38 5.37
N HIS A 130 1.56 20.90 5.90
CA HIS A 130 1.79 20.98 7.35
C HIS A 130 0.69 21.79 8.05
N GLN A 131 0.26 22.93 7.48
CA GLN A 131 -0.86 23.72 8.03
C GLN A 131 -2.16 22.93 8.05
N ILE A 132 -2.44 22.14 7.01
CA ILE A 132 -3.63 21.26 6.98
C ILE A 132 -3.58 20.28 8.14
N LEU A 133 -2.44 19.62 8.38
CA LEU A 133 -2.29 18.65 9.46
C LEU A 133 -2.44 19.29 10.85
N GLN A 134 -1.98 20.52 11.05
CA GLN A 134 -2.13 21.25 12.31
C GLN A 134 -3.61 21.58 12.66
N HIS A 135 -4.48 21.66 11.66
CA HIS A 135 -5.90 21.92 11.87
C HIS A 135 -6.75 20.65 12.08
N THR A 136 -6.12 19.48 12.04
CA THR A 136 -6.80 18.21 12.34
C THR A 136 -6.83 17.96 13.86
N CYS A 137 -7.83 17.18 14.33
CA CYS A 137 -7.88 16.73 15.72
C CYS A 137 -6.94 15.53 15.99
N LEU A 138 -6.19 15.06 14.98
CA LEU A 138 -5.31 13.90 15.11
C LEU A 138 -3.93 14.32 15.64
N PRO A 139 -3.27 13.48 16.46
CA PRO A 139 -1.86 13.68 16.79
C PRO A 139 -1.01 13.80 15.52
N PHE A 140 -0.07 14.73 15.49
CA PHE A 140 0.75 15.02 14.29
C PHE A 140 1.43 13.78 13.72
N ALA A 141 1.99 12.91 14.58
CA ALA A 141 2.64 11.67 14.14
C ALA A 141 1.67 10.73 13.40
N LEU A 142 0.43 10.60 13.89
CA LEU A 142 -0.61 9.82 13.20
C LEU A 142 -1.01 10.48 11.88
N ALA A 143 -1.26 11.78 11.87
CA ALA A 143 -1.65 12.52 10.67
C ALA A 143 -0.56 12.44 9.58
N LEU A 144 0.72 12.58 9.96
CA LEU A 144 1.84 12.46 9.02
C LEU A 144 2.00 11.03 8.48
N THR A 145 1.82 10.01 9.34
CA THR A 145 1.84 8.60 8.89
C THR A 145 0.74 8.33 7.89
N LEU A 146 -0.47 8.89 8.12
CA LEU A 146 -1.59 8.77 7.18
C LEU A 146 -1.26 9.40 5.82
N VAL A 147 -0.67 10.59 5.81
CA VAL A 147 -0.27 11.25 4.55
C VAL A 147 0.80 10.46 3.82
N PHE A 148 1.81 9.99 4.53
CA PHE A 148 2.85 9.12 3.97
C PHE A 148 2.24 7.89 3.29
N SER A 149 1.45 7.13 4.03
CA SER A 149 0.82 5.90 3.57
C SER A 149 -0.18 6.14 2.43
N ALA A 150 -0.94 7.24 2.46
CA ALA A 150 -1.87 7.59 1.39
C ALA A 150 -1.14 7.91 0.08
N LYS A 151 -0.02 8.62 0.13
CA LYS A 151 0.83 8.89 -1.04
C LYS A 151 1.44 7.59 -1.58
N GLU A 152 1.87 6.67 -0.70
CA GLU A 152 2.34 5.34 -1.10
C GLU A 152 1.25 4.50 -1.77
N SER A 153 0.02 4.51 -1.23
CA SER A 153 -1.13 3.83 -1.85
C SER A 153 -1.42 4.36 -3.25
N LEU A 154 -1.43 5.68 -3.41
CA LEU A 154 -1.61 6.32 -4.71
C LEU A 154 -0.51 5.93 -5.69
N TYR A 155 0.76 5.95 -5.25
CA TYR A 155 1.89 5.53 -6.06
C TYR A 155 1.76 4.07 -6.51
N LYS A 156 1.41 3.15 -5.60
CA LYS A 156 1.23 1.73 -5.92
C LYS A 156 0.13 1.51 -6.96
N ALA A 157 -0.96 2.28 -6.89
CA ALA A 157 -2.06 2.18 -7.86
C ALA A 157 -1.66 2.58 -9.28
N PHE A 158 -0.77 3.57 -9.42
CA PHE A 158 -0.42 4.18 -10.70
C PHE A 158 1.07 4.07 -11.06
N SER A 159 1.81 3.16 -10.42
CA SER A 159 3.25 3.01 -10.65
C SER A 159 3.63 2.82 -12.13
N ASN A 160 2.77 2.17 -12.92
CA ASN A 160 2.99 1.99 -14.36
C ASN A 160 2.72 3.27 -15.20
N GLN A 161 2.09 4.29 -14.62
CA GLN A 161 1.74 5.55 -15.28
C GLN A 161 2.56 6.73 -14.75
N ALA A 162 3.32 6.53 -13.69
CA ALA A 162 4.14 7.55 -13.09
C ALA A 162 5.37 7.86 -13.97
N SER A 163 5.74 9.13 -14.04
CA SER A 163 6.92 9.61 -14.75
C SER A 163 8.19 9.35 -13.93
N GLY A 164 8.67 8.12 -13.94
CA GLY A 164 9.84 7.69 -13.15
C GLY A 164 9.45 7.30 -11.71
N LEU A 165 10.30 7.66 -10.73
CA LEU A 165 10.02 7.50 -9.30
C LEU A 165 9.53 8.85 -8.75
N PRO A 166 8.22 9.09 -8.67
CA PRO A 166 7.70 10.35 -8.15
C PRO A 166 8.02 10.46 -6.66
N GLY A 167 8.55 11.62 -6.25
CA GLY A 167 8.73 11.93 -4.84
C GLY A 167 7.39 12.27 -4.17
N PHE A 168 7.40 12.44 -2.85
CA PHE A 168 6.20 12.80 -2.08
C PHE A 168 5.58 14.14 -2.45
N THR A 169 6.32 15.02 -3.13
CA THR A 169 5.82 16.28 -3.66
C THR A 169 4.93 16.13 -4.89
N SER A 170 4.89 14.94 -5.50
CA SER A 170 4.08 14.65 -6.68
C SER A 170 2.59 14.41 -6.39
N ALA A 171 2.21 14.29 -5.13
CA ALA A 171 0.84 14.31 -4.65
C ALA A 171 0.77 15.14 -3.37
N LYS A 172 -0.24 16.00 -3.24
CA LYS A 172 -0.39 16.90 -2.09
C LYS A 172 -1.71 16.66 -1.38
N ILE A 173 -1.66 16.58 -0.05
CA ILE A 173 -2.90 16.53 0.73
C ILE A 173 -3.62 17.87 0.66
N THR A 174 -4.93 17.82 0.45
CA THR A 174 -5.84 18.98 0.49
C THR A 174 -6.85 18.90 1.63
N ALA A 175 -7.18 17.70 2.10
CA ALA A 175 -8.04 17.51 3.27
C ALA A 175 -7.76 16.17 3.97
N LEU A 176 -8.00 16.14 5.29
CA LEU A 176 -7.92 14.94 6.12
C LEU A 176 -9.12 14.88 7.06
N THR A 177 -9.87 13.80 6.99
CA THR A 177 -11.00 13.49 7.87
C THR A 177 -10.73 12.20 8.67
N THR A 178 -11.67 11.81 9.52
CA THR A 178 -11.58 10.57 10.31
C THR A 178 -11.64 9.28 9.50
N GLN A 179 -11.94 9.34 8.20
CA GLN A 179 -12.11 8.15 7.35
C GLN A 179 -11.42 8.28 6.00
N GLN A 180 -11.02 9.49 5.61
CA GLN A 180 -10.56 9.74 4.24
C GLN A 180 -9.53 10.87 4.20
N LEU A 181 -8.55 10.72 3.30
CA LEU A 181 -7.68 11.79 2.85
C LEU A 181 -8.08 12.19 1.43
N THR A 182 -7.98 13.48 1.13
CA THR A 182 -8.08 13.99 -0.22
C THR A 182 -6.69 14.43 -0.69
N LEU A 183 -6.26 13.92 -1.84
CA LEU A 183 -4.97 14.25 -2.44
C LEU A 183 -5.19 14.87 -3.81
N GLN A 184 -4.42 15.91 -4.12
CA GLN A 184 -4.27 16.44 -5.46
C GLN A 184 -3.03 15.83 -6.13
N ILE A 185 -3.23 15.17 -7.26
CA ILE A 185 -2.13 14.65 -8.08
C ILE A 185 -1.48 15.83 -8.82
N MET A 186 -0.18 15.96 -8.70
CA MET A 186 0.57 17.00 -9.39
C MET A 186 0.96 16.56 -10.81
N PRO A 187 1.12 17.49 -11.76
CA PRO A 187 1.59 17.16 -13.11
C PRO A 187 2.92 16.41 -13.16
N SER A 188 3.77 16.61 -12.14
CA SER A 188 5.03 15.90 -11.98
C SER A 188 4.88 14.40 -11.71
N PHE A 189 3.72 13.93 -11.24
CA PHE A 189 3.42 12.52 -11.06
C PHE A 189 3.17 11.85 -12.42
N SER A 190 2.24 12.40 -13.19
CA SER A 190 1.86 11.94 -14.52
C SER A 190 1.13 13.07 -15.25
N ALA A 191 1.49 13.31 -16.51
CA ALA A 191 0.84 14.33 -17.33
C ALA A 191 -0.68 14.06 -17.51
N ASN A 192 -1.08 12.79 -17.56
CA ASN A 192 -2.47 12.40 -17.79
C ASN A 192 -3.34 12.46 -16.52
N LEU A 193 -2.72 12.30 -15.35
CA LEU A 193 -3.41 12.29 -14.06
C LEU A 193 -3.25 13.63 -13.31
N GLY A 194 -2.39 14.52 -13.79
CA GLY A 194 -2.12 15.79 -13.13
C GLY A 194 -3.37 16.64 -12.94
N ASN A 195 -3.42 17.34 -11.80
CA ASN A 195 -4.53 18.18 -11.34
C ASN A 195 -5.83 17.44 -10.98
N GLN A 196 -5.82 16.10 -10.97
CA GLN A 196 -6.95 15.33 -10.46
C GLN A 196 -6.93 15.31 -8.92
N GLU A 197 -8.12 15.46 -8.35
CA GLU A 197 -8.35 15.22 -6.92
C GLU A 197 -8.80 13.78 -6.72
N VAL A 198 -8.21 13.11 -5.75
CA VAL A 198 -8.46 11.70 -5.45
C VAL A 198 -8.64 11.49 -3.96
N HIS A 199 -9.36 10.43 -3.63
CA HIS A 199 -9.69 10.10 -2.26
C HIS A 199 -9.04 8.79 -1.84
N VAL A 200 -8.42 8.78 -0.67
CA VAL A 200 -7.81 7.62 -0.04
C VAL A 200 -8.54 7.32 1.25
N HIS A 201 -9.09 6.14 1.37
CA HIS A 201 -9.75 5.69 2.60
C HIS A 201 -8.72 5.16 3.59
N TRP A 202 -9.00 5.26 4.88
CA TRP A 202 -8.11 4.76 5.90
C TRP A 202 -8.83 4.23 7.14
N PHE A 203 -8.16 3.34 7.85
CA PHE A 203 -8.53 2.92 9.19
C PHE A 203 -7.29 2.59 10.01
N GLN A 204 -7.44 2.61 11.32
CA GLN A 204 -6.39 2.19 12.25
C GLN A 204 -6.66 0.76 12.71
N ARG A 205 -5.60 -0.05 12.71
CA ARG A 205 -5.58 -1.39 13.27
C ARG A 205 -4.40 -1.51 14.23
N ASP A 206 -4.69 -1.58 15.53
CA ASP A 206 -3.68 -1.59 16.60
C ASP A 206 -2.71 -0.39 16.49
N LYS A 207 -1.43 -0.67 16.26
CA LYS A 207 -0.37 0.34 16.10
C LYS A 207 -0.08 0.67 14.63
N ASN A 208 -0.86 0.13 13.71
CA ASN A 208 -0.73 0.37 12.28
C ASN A 208 -1.90 1.18 11.76
N ILE A 209 -1.67 1.89 10.68
CA ILE A 209 -2.71 2.44 9.82
C ILE A 209 -2.72 1.69 8.50
N VAL A 210 -3.89 1.58 7.91
CA VAL A 210 -4.08 1.02 6.57
C VAL A 210 -4.72 2.09 5.71
N THR A 211 -4.19 2.30 4.52
CA THR A 211 -4.74 3.21 3.52
C THR A 211 -5.07 2.45 2.25
N LEU A 212 -6.18 2.81 1.63
CA LEU A 212 -6.66 2.23 0.38
C LEU A 212 -7.06 3.35 -0.59
N PHE A 213 -6.40 3.39 -1.73
CA PHE A 213 -6.83 4.19 -2.88
C PHE A 213 -7.61 3.28 -3.84
N PRO A 214 -8.93 3.37 -3.91
CA PRO A 214 -9.72 2.73 -4.96
C PRO A 214 -9.87 3.70 -6.13
N SER A 215 -9.40 3.35 -7.30
CA SER A 215 -9.78 4.11 -8.50
C SER A 215 -11.25 3.81 -8.80
N SER A 216 -12.07 4.84 -8.79
CA SER A 216 -13.43 4.72 -9.32
C SER A 216 -13.38 4.46 -10.82
N PRO A 217 -14.32 3.70 -11.40
CA PRO A 217 -14.49 3.72 -12.85
C PRO A 217 -14.66 5.18 -13.25
N SER A 218 -13.80 5.65 -14.18
CA SER A 218 -13.92 6.98 -14.75
C SER A 218 -15.38 7.19 -15.15
N GLY A 219 -16.05 8.14 -14.50
CA GLY A 219 -17.46 8.40 -14.69
C GLY A 219 -17.76 8.57 -16.18
N SER A 220 -18.68 7.75 -16.65
CA SER A 220 -19.37 7.89 -17.93
C SER A 220 -20.24 9.13 -17.93
#